data_f46d467401b6956d040fd1dc970097b9
#
_entry.id   f46d467401b6956d040fd1dc970097b9
#
_cell.length_a   1.000
_cell.length_b   1.000
_cell.length_c   1.000
_cell.angle_alpha   90.00
_cell.angle_beta   90.00
_cell.angle_gamma   90.00
#
_symmetry.space_group_name_H-M   'P 1'
#
loop_
_entity.id
_entity.type
_entity.pdbx_description
1 polymer ?
#
loop_
_entity_poly.entity_id
_entity_poly.type
_entity_poly.pdbx_seq_one_letter_code
_entity_poly.pdbx_strand_id
1 'polypeptide(L)'
;WKTKEGLVRGCACRGTAGFAHVSCLVEQAKILCDEAEENNLGNEVENERFERWHTCSLCEQRYHGVVQCALGWACWKTYVGLPETDRLQKSAMSVLGNGLLASEHYEDPLSVYESQLSMQRRLGSSAYSILITQSNLASTYGTLGRLVEASRIQRDVYSGHVKLNGDEHIETLGVGSNYASSLVVLKRFEEAKAVLRKVMPVARRVLGESHGLTLR
;
A
#
# COMPACT_ATOMS: atom_id res chain seq x y z
N TRP A 1 14.45 -2.22 31.03
CA TRP A 1 14.11 -0.79 30.96
C TRP A 1 15.29 0.07 30.41
N LYS A 2 15.96 -0.40 29.34
CA LYS A 2 17.12 0.28 28.76
C LYS A 2 16.75 1.46 27.86
N THR A 3 15.52 1.52 27.37
CA THR A 3 15.01 2.65 26.59
C THR A 3 13.92 3.36 27.40
N LYS A 4 13.90 4.67 27.38
CA LYS A 4 12.83 5.49 27.98
C LYS A 4 11.61 5.57 27.05
N GLU A 5 11.48 4.61 26.13
CA GLU A 5 10.40 4.54 25.16
C GLU A 5 9.09 4.11 25.83
N GLY A 6 8.02 4.85 25.59
CA GLY A 6 6.69 4.53 26.06
C GLY A 6 6.03 3.43 25.23
N LEU A 7 5.06 2.72 25.84
CA LEU A 7 4.19 1.82 25.12
C LEU A 7 3.24 2.59 24.22
N VAL A 8 3.10 2.12 22.98
CA VAL A 8 2.20 2.69 21.99
C VAL A 8 1.15 1.66 21.56
N ARG A 9 0.02 2.14 21.04
CA ARG A 9 -1.02 1.32 20.45
C ARG A 9 -1.21 1.76 19.00
N GLY A 10 -0.95 0.84 18.08
CA GLY A 10 -1.04 1.13 16.63
C GLY A 10 -1.80 0.09 15.83
N CYS A 11 -2.58 -0.79 16.50
CA CYS A 11 -3.38 -1.81 15.84
C CYS A 11 -4.75 -2.00 16.53
N ALA A 12 -5.60 -2.87 15.97
CA ALA A 12 -6.95 -3.14 16.47
C ALA A 12 -7.02 -4.14 17.64
N CYS A 13 -5.89 -4.65 18.16
CA CYS A 13 -5.88 -5.57 19.31
C CYS A 13 -6.60 -4.97 20.52
N ARG A 14 -7.31 -5.83 21.28
CA ARG A 14 -8.03 -5.42 22.49
C ARG A 14 -7.17 -5.64 23.75
N GLY A 15 -7.48 -4.89 24.80
CA GLY A 15 -6.78 -5.00 26.09
C GLY A 15 -5.29 -4.64 26.01
N THR A 16 -4.48 -5.28 26.83
CA THR A 16 -3.03 -5.04 26.91
C THR A 16 -2.24 -5.57 25.73
N ALA A 17 -2.77 -6.54 24.99
CA ALA A 17 -2.11 -7.13 23.82
C ALA A 17 -1.86 -6.14 22.66
N GLY A 18 -2.59 -5.01 22.65
CA GLY A 18 -2.39 -3.96 21.63
C GLY A 18 -1.26 -2.97 21.94
N PHE A 19 -0.59 -3.08 23.08
CA PHE A 19 0.47 -2.16 23.49
C PHE A 19 1.84 -2.81 23.32
N ALA A 20 2.74 -2.12 22.61
CA ALA A 20 4.12 -2.53 22.42
C ALA A 20 5.05 -1.31 22.37
N HIS A 21 6.35 -1.51 22.55
CA HIS A 21 7.33 -0.51 22.18
C HIS A 21 7.56 -0.57 20.66
N VAL A 22 7.71 0.56 20.00
CA VAL A 22 8.03 0.58 18.56
C VAL A 22 9.33 -0.16 18.28
N SER A 23 10.33 0.00 19.15
CA SER A 23 11.61 -0.72 19.05
C SER A 23 11.43 -2.24 19.06
N CYS A 24 10.51 -2.78 19.87
CA CYS A 24 10.21 -4.22 19.87
C CYS A 24 9.55 -4.70 18.57
N LEU A 25 8.65 -3.89 18.00
CA LEU A 25 8.01 -4.19 16.72
C LEU A 25 9.03 -4.16 15.56
N VAL A 26 9.94 -3.18 15.58
CA VAL A 26 11.04 -3.08 14.61
C VAL A 26 11.95 -4.31 14.69
N GLU A 27 12.35 -4.68 15.90
CA GLU A 27 13.24 -5.83 16.10
C GLU A 27 12.56 -7.14 15.68
N GLN A 28 11.27 -7.33 16.02
CA GLN A 28 10.51 -8.47 15.56
C GLN A 28 10.46 -8.56 14.03
N ALA A 29 10.20 -7.45 13.34
CA ALA A 29 10.14 -7.44 11.88
C ALA A 29 11.48 -7.78 11.25
N LYS A 30 12.59 -7.25 11.79
CA LYS A 30 13.96 -7.57 11.35
C LYS A 30 14.27 -9.02 11.50
N ILE A 31 14.17 -9.57 12.72
CA ILE A 31 14.47 -10.98 13.01
C ILE A 31 13.73 -11.89 12.05
N LEU A 32 12.43 -11.65 11.82
CA LEU A 32 11.64 -12.49 10.95
C LEU A 32 12.05 -12.41 9.47
N CYS A 33 12.47 -11.23 9.01
CA CYS A 33 13.01 -11.08 7.64
C CYS A 33 14.38 -11.75 7.51
N ASP A 34 15.28 -11.52 8.48
CA ASP A 34 16.62 -12.08 8.49
C ASP A 34 16.57 -13.63 8.56
N GLU A 35 15.71 -14.21 9.41
CA GLU A 35 15.48 -15.66 9.46
C GLU A 35 14.97 -16.23 8.12
N ALA A 36 14.10 -15.50 7.41
CA ALA A 36 13.59 -15.96 6.13
C ALA A 36 14.68 -15.97 5.05
N GLU A 37 15.55 -14.96 5.04
CA GLU A 37 16.67 -14.84 4.12
C GLU A 37 17.76 -15.90 4.44
N GLU A 38 18.20 -15.99 5.69
CA GLU A 38 19.26 -16.94 6.13
C GLU A 38 18.88 -18.40 5.86
N ASN A 39 17.62 -18.74 6.03
CA ASN A 39 17.11 -20.11 5.80
C ASN A 39 16.60 -20.35 4.38
N ASN A 40 16.70 -19.37 3.46
CA ASN A 40 16.23 -19.46 2.08
C ASN A 40 14.78 -19.98 1.97
N LEU A 41 13.86 -19.42 2.77
CA LEU A 41 12.48 -19.93 2.89
C LEU A 41 11.61 -19.66 1.65
N GLY A 42 12.12 -18.94 0.67
CA GLY A 42 11.47 -18.62 -0.59
C GLY A 42 10.57 -17.38 -0.51
N ASN A 43 10.29 -16.83 -1.70
CA ASN A 43 9.65 -15.52 -1.84
C ASN A 43 8.29 -15.36 -1.14
N GLU A 44 7.50 -16.43 -1.04
CA GLU A 44 6.17 -16.38 -0.39
C GLU A 44 6.32 -16.12 1.11
N VAL A 45 7.18 -16.91 1.78
CA VAL A 45 7.46 -16.74 3.21
C VAL A 45 8.18 -15.43 3.49
N GLU A 46 9.13 -15.03 2.66
CA GLU A 46 9.80 -13.73 2.77
C GLU A 46 8.80 -12.56 2.70
N ASN A 47 7.82 -12.62 1.78
CA ASN A 47 6.78 -11.61 1.69
C ASN A 47 5.89 -11.58 2.93
N GLU A 48 5.47 -12.76 3.43
CA GLU A 48 4.69 -12.87 4.66
C GLU A 48 5.44 -12.28 5.87
N ARG A 49 6.74 -12.58 6.00
CA ARG A 49 7.59 -12.05 7.07
C ARG A 49 7.77 -10.53 6.93
N PHE A 50 7.96 -10.04 5.72
CA PHE A 50 8.08 -8.60 5.45
C PHE A 50 6.80 -7.82 5.80
N GLU A 51 5.64 -8.45 5.77
CA GLU A 51 4.37 -7.81 6.19
C GLU A 51 4.41 -7.32 7.64
N ARG A 52 5.28 -7.87 8.50
CA ARG A 52 5.42 -7.42 9.90
C ARG A 52 5.86 -5.97 10.04
N TRP A 53 6.45 -5.38 9.00
CA TRP A 53 6.73 -3.94 8.97
C TRP A 53 5.47 -3.05 8.93
N HIS A 54 4.32 -3.59 8.59
CA HIS A 54 3.09 -2.81 8.49
C HIS A 54 1.82 -3.51 9.01
N THR A 55 1.92 -4.77 9.45
CA THR A 55 0.79 -5.57 9.91
C THR A 55 1.07 -6.21 11.26
N CYS A 56 0.14 -6.11 12.19
CA CYS A 56 0.23 -6.70 13.52
C CYS A 56 0.17 -8.24 13.45
N SER A 57 1.09 -8.92 14.11
CA SER A 57 1.15 -10.38 14.14
C SER A 57 -0.01 -11.06 14.91
N LEU A 58 -0.76 -10.31 15.73
CA LEU A 58 -1.83 -10.86 16.56
C LEU A 58 -3.23 -10.68 15.95
N CYS A 59 -3.51 -9.50 15.39
CA CYS A 59 -4.84 -9.20 14.84
C CYS A 59 -4.87 -9.10 13.31
N GLU A 60 -3.72 -9.26 12.65
CA GLU A 60 -3.54 -9.22 11.19
C GLU A 60 -4.04 -7.93 10.54
N GLN A 61 -4.26 -6.89 11.35
CA GLN A 61 -4.64 -5.57 10.87
C GLN A 61 -3.40 -4.70 10.68
N ARG A 62 -3.46 -3.80 9.72
CA ARG A 62 -2.39 -2.83 9.51
C ARG A 62 -2.22 -1.93 10.72
N TYR A 63 -0.98 -1.57 11.00
CA TYR A 63 -0.69 -0.49 11.94
C TYR A 63 -1.23 0.83 11.39
N HIS A 64 -1.50 1.78 12.27
CA HIS A 64 -2.05 3.09 11.91
C HIS A 64 -1.33 4.23 12.66
N GLY A 65 -1.54 5.46 12.20
CA GLY A 65 -1.03 6.68 12.82
C GLY A 65 0.49 6.68 13.01
N VAL A 66 0.93 7.20 14.14
CA VAL A 66 2.36 7.38 14.46
C VAL A 66 3.16 6.08 14.50
N VAL A 67 2.52 4.95 14.84
CA VAL A 67 3.19 3.63 14.86
C VAL A 67 3.53 3.20 13.44
N GLN A 68 2.60 3.34 12.51
CA GLN A 68 2.83 3.02 11.10
C GLN A 68 3.94 3.89 10.51
N CYS A 69 3.96 5.19 10.85
CA CYS A 69 5.02 6.10 10.42
C CYS A 69 6.39 5.70 10.97
N ALA A 70 6.48 5.41 12.26
CA ALA A 70 7.72 5.02 12.91
C ALA A 70 8.28 3.70 12.34
N LEU A 71 7.41 2.72 12.09
CA LEU A 71 7.79 1.46 11.43
C LEU A 71 8.22 1.70 9.98
N GLY A 72 7.57 2.62 9.25
CA GLY A 72 7.96 3.00 7.89
C GLY A 72 9.37 3.58 7.85
N TRP A 73 9.70 4.50 8.74
CA TRP A 73 11.05 5.04 8.88
C TRP A 73 12.09 3.99 9.29
N ALA A 74 11.74 3.10 10.22
CA ALA A 74 12.64 2.03 10.64
C ALA A 74 12.91 1.04 9.50
N CYS A 75 11.87 0.63 8.77
CA CYS A 75 11.98 -0.22 7.58
C CYS A 75 12.90 0.41 6.53
N TRP A 76 12.66 1.68 6.18
CA TRP A 76 13.50 2.41 5.24
C TRP A 76 14.96 2.45 5.68
N LYS A 77 15.24 2.81 6.92
CA LYS A 77 16.60 2.85 7.47
C LYS A 77 17.30 1.49 7.44
N THR A 78 16.55 0.39 7.55
CA THR A 78 17.11 -0.96 7.50
C THR A 78 17.57 -1.32 6.09
N TYR A 79 16.82 -0.92 5.06
CA TYR A 79 17.05 -1.39 3.69
C TYR A 79 17.56 -0.31 2.71
N VAL A 80 17.71 0.96 3.13
CA VAL A 80 18.15 2.05 2.24
C VAL A 80 19.55 1.84 1.65
N GLY A 81 20.40 1.05 2.31
CA GLY A 81 21.76 0.73 1.83
C GLY A 81 21.83 -0.37 0.76
N LEU A 82 20.71 -1.06 0.50
CA LEU A 82 20.65 -2.08 -0.54
C LEU A 82 20.65 -1.45 -1.94
N PRO A 83 21.03 -2.22 -2.98
CA PRO A 83 20.94 -1.76 -4.37
C PRO A 83 19.51 -1.35 -4.74
N GLU A 84 19.34 -0.31 -5.57
CA GLU A 84 18.02 0.14 -6.06
C GLU A 84 17.23 -0.94 -6.82
N THR A 85 17.94 -1.96 -7.34
CA THR A 85 17.30 -3.13 -7.97
C THR A 85 16.72 -4.09 -6.96
N ASP A 86 17.12 -3.99 -5.68
CA ASP A 86 16.70 -4.89 -4.62
C ASP A 86 15.20 -4.77 -4.33
N ARG A 87 14.56 -5.91 -4.07
CA ARG A 87 13.13 -6.00 -3.76
C ARG A 87 12.80 -5.36 -2.41
N LEU A 88 13.64 -5.60 -1.39
CA LEU A 88 13.41 -5.10 -0.04
C LEU A 88 13.53 -3.59 0.02
N GLN A 89 14.51 -2.99 -0.70
CA GLN A 89 14.62 -1.53 -0.78
C GLN A 89 13.36 -0.89 -1.39
N LYS A 90 12.86 -1.45 -2.52
CA LYS A 90 11.63 -0.97 -3.17
C LYS A 90 10.41 -1.09 -2.26
N SER A 91 10.30 -2.22 -1.55
CA SER A 91 9.21 -2.46 -0.60
C SER A 91 9.28 -1.51 0.60
N ALA A 92 10.50 -1.24 1.10
CA ALA A 92 10.72 -0.29 2.19
C ALA A 92 10.32 1.15 1.82
N MET A 93 10.54 1.59 0.58
CA MET A 93 10.03 2.87 0.09
C MET A 93 8.50 2.93 0.17
N SER A 94 7.82 1.86 -0.23
CA SER A 94 6.34 1.80 -0.15
C SER A 94 5.84 1.81 1.30
N VAL A 95 6.52 1.09 2.20
CA VAL A 95 6.17 1.09 3.64
C VAL A 95 6.38 2.48 4.25
N LEU A 96 7.48 3.17 3.90
CA LEU A 96 7.73 4.55 4.32
C LEU A 96 6.64 5.50 3.80
N GLY A 97 6.35 5.49 2.51
CA GLY A 97 5.33 6.35 1.91
C GLY A 97 3.94 6.17 2.55
N ASN A 98 3.54 4.92 2.79
CA ASN A 98 2.30 4.60 3.50
C ASN A 98 2.33 5.07 4.97
N GLY A 99 3.48 4.96 5.64
CA GLY A 99 3.65 5.43 7.02
C GLY A 99 3.53 6.94 7.15
N LEU A 100 4.16 7.68 6.25
CA LEU A 100 4.08 9.14 6.19
C LEU A 100 2.64 9.60 5.92
N LEU A 101 1.93 8.94 5.01
CA LEU A 101 0.53 9.24 4.73
C LEU A 101 -0.36 9.03 5.97
N ALA A 102 -0.10 7.98 6.76
CA ALA A 102 -0.87 7.66 7.95
C ALA A 102 -0.65 8.63 9.13
N SER A 103 0.45 9.37 9.12
CA SER A 103 0.80 10.34 10.18
C SER A 103 0.47 11.79 9.82
N GLU A 104 -0.28 12.01 8.74
CA GLU A 104 -0.68 13.33 8.26
C GLU A 104 0.49 14.22 7.79
N HIS A 105 1.66 13.65 7.51
CA HIS A 105 2.79 14.31 6.86
C HIS A 105 2.62 14.27 5.33
N TYR A 106 1.59 14.92 4.82
CA TYR A 106 1.02 14.66 3.49
C TYR A 106 1.93 15.01 2.29
N GLU A 107 2.87 15.94 2.44
CA GLU A 107 3.75 16.31 1.32
C GLU A 107 4.93 15.33 1.15
N ASP A 108 5.41 14.74 2.22
CA ASP A 108 6.54 13.82 2.21
C ASP A 108 6.26 12.52 1.43
N PRO A 109 5.07 11.87 1.52
CA PRO A 109 4.78 10.67 0.76
C PRO A 109 4.73 10.90 -0.76
N LEU A 110 4.37 12.10 -1.24
CA LEU A 110 4.45 12.42 -2.67
C LEU A 110 5.88 12.30 -3.18
N SER A 111 6.84 12.95 -2.50
CA SER A 111 8.26 12.90 -2.84
C SER A 111 8.78 11.45 -2.85
N VAL A 112 8.38 10.61 -1.90
CA VAL A 112 8.78 9.20 -1.82
C VAL A 112 8.25 8.42 -3.01
N TYR A 113 6.95 8.53 -3.32
CA TYR A 113 6.36 7.79 -4.44
C TYR A 113 6.80 8.29 -5.81
N GLU A 114 7.03 9.59 -5.98
CA GLU A 114 7.59 10.16 -7.22
C GLU A 114 9.02 9.68 -7.46
N SER A 115 9.85 9.64 -6.41
CA SER A 115 11.20 9.10 -6.46
C SER A 115 11.18 7.61 -6.78
N GLN A 116 10.30 6.83 -6.13
CA GLN A 116 10.13 5.40 -6.40
C GLN A 116 9.71 5.15 -7.85
N LEU A 117 8.75 5.91 -8.35
CA LEU A 117 8.27 5.78 -9.73
C LEU A 117 9.36 6.12 -10.76
N SER A 118 10.14 7.17 -10.49
CA SER A 118 11.29 7.57 -11.32
C SER A 118 12.34 6.46 -11.36
N MET A 119 12.71 5.91 -10.20
CA MET A 119 13.63 4.78 -10.07
C MET A 119 13.14 3.54 -10.83
N GLN A 120 11.86 3.16 -10.64
CA GLN A 120 11.27 2.00 -11.30
C GLN A 120 11.29 2.12 -12.83
N ARG A 121 10.99 3.32 -13.36
CA ARG A 121 11.06 3.59 -14.82
C ARG A 121 12.48 3.49 -15.35
N ARG A 122 13.47 4.04 -14.64
CA ARG A 122 14.88 3.99 -15.01
C ARG A 122 15.43 2.57 -15.01
N LEU A 123 14.99 1.74 -14.06
CA LEU A 123 15.42 0.35 -13.91
C LEU A 123 14.63 -0.64 -14.78
N GLY A 124 13.64 -0.18 -15.55
CA GLY A 124 12.78 -1.06 -16.35
C GLY A 124 11.97 -2.04 -15.51
N SER A 125 11.50 -1.62 -14.33
CA SER A 125 10.68 -2.45 -13.45
C SER A 125 9.41 -2.92 -14.15
N SER A 126 8.81 -4.02 -13.66
CA SER A 126 7.59 -4.57 -14.25
C SER A 126 6.44 -3.55 -14.28
N ALA A 127 5.58 -3.65 -15.28
CA ALA A 127 4.38 -2.82 -15.38
C ALA A 127 3.52 -2.91 -14.11
N TYR A 128 3.43 -4.10 -13.52
CA TYR A 128 2.70 -4.32 -12.27
C TYR A 128 3.25 -3.47 -11.11
N SER A 129 4.57 -3.48 -10.89
CA SER A 129 5.21 -2.66 -9.84
C SER A 129 4.98 -1.17 -10.04
N ILE A 130 5.04 -0.70 -11.29
CA ILE A 130 4.77 0.70 -11.65
C ILE A 130 3.32 1.07 -11.34
N LEU A 131 2.36 0.22 -11.69
CA LEU A 131 0.93 0.44 -11.42
C LEU A 131 0.62 0.51 -9.93
N ILE A 132 1.26 -0.33 -9.09
CA ILE A 132 1.13 -0.26 -7.64
C ILE A 132 1.60 1.10 -7.11
N THR A 133 2.79 1.55 -7.52
CA THR A 133 3.34 2.85 -7.08
C THR A 133 2.46 4.00 -7.55
N GLN A 134 1.94 3.96 -8.78
CA GLN A 134 0.98 4.94 -9.29
C GLN A 134 -0.33 4.93 -8.49
N SER A 135 -0.83 3.77 -8.06
CA SER A 135 -2.02 3.66 -7.21
C SER A 135 -1.81 4.34 -5.86
N ASN A 136 -0.65 4.13 -5.23
CA ASN A 136 -0.29 4.78 -3.97
C ASN A 136 -0.17 6.31 -4.15
N LEU A 137 0.47 6.75 -5.23
CA LEU A 137 0.58 8.17 -5.59
C LEU A 137 -0.80 8.81 -5.79
N ALA A 138 -1.70 8.13 -6.52
CA ALA A 138 -3.07 8.61 -6.71
C ALA A 138 -3.86 8.70 -5.40
N SER A 139 -3.70 7.73 -4.50
CA SER A 139 -4.28 7.76 -3.15
C SER A 139 -3.77 8.97 -2.35
N THR A 140 -2.48 9.23 -2.40
CA THR A 140 -1.84 10.38 -1.74
C THR A 140 -2.39 11.70 -2.28
N TYR A 141 -2.49 11.87 -3.61
CA TYR A 141 -3.14 13.06 -4.21
C TYR A 141 -4.59 13.21 -3.76
N GLY A 142 -5.33 12.09 -3.65
CA GLY A 142 -6.71 12.09 -3.16
C GLY A 142 -6.81 12.60 -1.71
N THR A 143 -5.92 12.13 -0.83
CA THR A 143 -5.86 12.57 0.59
C THR A 143 -5.51 14.05 0.71
N LEU A 144 -4.65 14.56 -0.17
CA LEU A 144 -4.29 15.99 -0.26
C LEU A 144 -5.41 16.87 -0.86
N GLY A 145 -6.54 16.30 -1.26
CA GLY A 145 -7.60 17.03 -1.94
C GLY A 145 -7.30 17.38 -3.41
N ARG A 146 -6.17 16.92 -3.95
CA ARG A 146 -5.76 17.10 -5.35
C ARG A 146 -6.47 16.09 -6.25
N LEU A 147 -7.80 16.15 -6.25
CA LEU A 147 -8.68 15.13 -6.82
C LEU A 147 -8.57 14.99 -8.35
N VAL A 148 -8.23 16.07 -9.06
CA VAL A 148 -8.08 16.04 -10.52
C VAL A 148 -6.84 15.22 -10.90
N GLU A 149 -5.71 15.45 -10.23
CA GLU A 149 -4.48 14.69 -10.43
C GLU A 149 -4.67 13.23 -10.04
N ALA A 150 -5.30 12.98 -8.89
CA ALA A 150 -5.64 11.63 -8.44
C ALA A 150 -6.46 10.88 -9.51
N SER A 151 -7.53 11.49 -10.00
CA SER A 151 -8.42 10.90 -11.02
C SER A 151 -7.68 10.62 -12.34
N ARG A 152 -6.75 11.49 -12.75
CA ARG A 152 -5.95 11.26 -13.96
C ARG A 152 -5.07 10.02 -13.82
N ILE A 153 -4.37 9.90 -12.69
CA ILE A 153 -3.51 8.74 -12.44
C ILE A 153 -4.36 7.46 -12.31
N GLN A 154 -5.49 7.51 -11.61
CA GLN A 154 -6.38 6.36 -11.46
C GLN A 154 -6.93 5.86 -12.79
N ARG A 155 -7.25 6.75 -13.74
CA ARG A 155 -7.62 6.35 -15.10
C ARG A 155 -6.52 5.54 -15.78
N ASP A 156 -5.28 6.03 -15.66
CA ASP A 156 -4.13 5.39 -16.29
C ASP A 156 -3.82 4.05 -15.61
N VAL A 157 -3.94 3.97 -14.27
CA VAL A 157 -3.82 2.72 -13.49
C VAL A 157 -4.90 1.72 -13.89
N TYR A 158 -6.17 2.13 -13.98
CA TYR A 158 -7.26 1.26 -14.41
C TYR A 158 -7.00 0.71 -15.82
N SER A 159 -6.65 1.58 -16.76
CA SER A 159 -6.29 1.15 -18.12
C SER A 159 -5.10 0.19 -18.16
N GLY A 160 -4.11 0.41 -17.30
CA GLY A 160 -2.94 -0.46 -17.14
C GLY A 160 -3.32 -1.85 -16.62
N HIS A 161 -4.15 -1.92 -15.57
CA HIS A 161 -4.63 -3.21 -15.05
C HIS A 161 -5.51 -3.97 -16.03
N VAL A 162 -6.37 -3.28 -16.80
CA VAL A 162 -7.13 -3.92 -17.89
C VAL A 162 -6.20 -4.59 -18.89
N LYS A 163 -5.13 -3.91 -19.30
CA LYS A 163 -4.15 -4.46 -20.25
C LYS A 163 -3.32 -5.61 -19.68
N LEU A 164 -2.98 -5.53 -18.39
CA LEU A 164 -2.08 -6.49 -17.76
C LEU A 164 -2.80 -7.75 -17.29
N ASN A 165 -3.94 -7.58 -16.64
CA ASN A 165 -4.65 -8.63 -15.91
C ASN A 165 -6.00 -9.00 -16.55
N GLY A 166 -6.51 -8.17 -17.47
CA GLY A 166 -7.85 -8.30 -18.03
C GLY A 166 -8.95 -7.67 -17.15
N ASP A 167 -10.16 -7.62 -17.71
CA ASP A 167 -11.31 -6.96 -17.08
C ASP A 167 -11.89 -7.73 -15.88
N GLU A 168 -11.63 -9.04 -15.79
CA GLU A 168 -12.20 -9.92 -14.75
C GLU A 168 -11.34 -10.04 -13.50
N HIS A 169 -10.12 -9.53 -13.53
CA HIS A 169 -9.20 -9.66 -12.40
C HIS A 169 -9.65 -8.77 -11.24
N ILE A 170 -9.58 -9.30 -10.00
CA ILE A 170 -10.05 -8.59 -8.80
C ILE A 170 -9.40 -7.22 -8.61
N GLU A 171 -8.12 -7.09 -8.90
CA GLU A 171 -7.41 -5.81 -8.83
C GLU A 171 -7.93 -4.82 -9.87
N THR A 172 -8.21 -5.27 -11.10
CA THR A 172 -8.78 -4.43 -12.15
C THR A 172 -10.15 -3.89 -11.74
N LEU A 173 -10.98 -4.76 -11.16
CA LEU A 173 -12.28 -4.37 -10.64
C LEU A 173 -12.17 -3.37 -9.48
N GLY A 174 -11.21 -3.58 -8.58
CA GLY A 174 -10.93 -2.70 -7.45
C GLY A 174 -10.48 -1.30 -7.88
N VAL A 175 -9.48 -1.22 -8.77
CA VAL A 175 -9.00 0.09 -9.25
C VAL A 175 -10.04 0.81 -10.11
N GLY A 176 -10.85 0.07 -10.88
CA GLY A 176 -11.98 0.63 -11.64
C GLY A 176 -13.04 1.24 -10.73
N SER A 177 -13.38 0.58 -9.62
CA SER A 177 -14.29 1.09 -8.59
C SER A 177 -13.74 2.36 -7.91
N ASN A 178 -12.46 2.39 -7.57
CA ASN A 178 -11.80 3.55 -6.98
C ASN A 178 -11.79 4.74 -7.95
N TYR A 179 -11.50 4.50 -9.24
CA TYR A 179 -11.57 5.53 -10.28
C TYR A 179 -12.99 6.10 -10.41
N ALA A 180 -14.01 5.24 -10.47
CA ALA A 180 -15.41 5.68 -10.53
C ALA A 180 -15.79 6.52 -9.30
N SER A 181 -15.36 6.13 -8.10
CA SER A 181 -15.59 6.89 -6.86
C SER A 181 -14.99 8.29 -6.92
N SER A 182 -13.76 8.42 -7.43
CA SER A 182 -13.11 9.73 -7.61
C SER A 182 -13.83 10.61 -8.62
N LEU A 183 -14.37 10.03 -9.69
CA LEU A 183 -15.19 10.74 -10.66
C LEU A 183 -16.49 11.26 -10.05
N VAL A 184 -17.12 10.49 -9.15
CA VAL A 184 -18.31 10.92 -8.40
C VAL A 184 -17.99 12.13 -7.52
N VAL A 185 -16.88 12.10 -6.78
CA VAL A 185 -16.44 13.23 -5.95
C VAL A 185 -16.17 14.48 -6.80
N LEU A 186 -15.63 14.30 -8.00
CA LEU A 186 -15.40 15.37 -9.00
C LEU A 186 -16.68 15.80 -9.72
N LYS A 187 -17.86 15.23 -9.39
CA LYS A 187 -19.15 15.46 -10.06
C LYS A 187 -19.17 15.11 -11.56
N ARG A 188 -18.23 14.26 -12.00
CA ARG A 188 -18.13 13.75 -13.38
C ARG A 188 -19.01 12.50 -13.54
N PHE A 189 -20.31 12.65 -13.31
CA PHE A 189 -21.25 11.53 -13.14
C PHE A 189 -21.40 10.64 -14.38
N GLU A 190 -21.40 11.21 -15.57
CA GLU A 190 -21.55 10.40 -16.79
C GLU A 190 -20.32 9.51 -17.04
N GLU A 191 -19.13 10.00 -16.72
CA GLU A 191 -17.93 9.20 -16.81
C GLU A 191 -17.89 8.12 -15.72
N ALA A 192 -18.30 8.44 -14.50
CA ALA A 192 -18.43 7.46 -13.42
C ALA A 192 -19.39 6.32 -13.81
N LYS A 193 -20.57 6.67 -14.37
CA LYS A 193 -21.54 5.69 -14.90
C LYS A 193 -20.93 4.82 -16.00
N ALA A 194 -20.15 5.40 -16.92
CA ALA A 194 -19.52 4.66 -18.00
C ALA A 194 -18.52 3.62 -17.49
N VAL A 195 -17.74 3.96 -16.45
CA VAL A 195 -16.83 3.01 -15.78
C VAL A 195 -17.61 1.94 -15.03
N LEU A 196 -18.61 2.33 -14.22
CA LEU A 196 -19.39 1.40 -13.41
C LEU A 196 -20.20 0.42 -14.27
N ARG A 197 -20.72 0.85 -15.43
CA ARG A 197 -21.40 -0.06 -16.39
C ARG A 197 -20.48 -1.18 -16.90
N LYS A 198 -19.19 -0.97 -16.94
CA LYS A 198 -18.19 -2.00 -17.30
C LYS A 198 -17.81 -2.87 -16.10
N VAL A 199 -17.53 -2.24 -14.96
CA VAL A 199 -16.98 -2.91 -13.78
C VAL A 199 -18.02 -3.72 -13.02
N MET A 200 -19.20 -3.14 -12.75
CA MET A 200 -20.17 -3.74 -11.83
C MET A 200 -20.78 -5.08 -12.30
N PRO A 201 -21.18 -5.25 -13.58
CA PRO A 201 -21.67 -6.55 -14.03
C PRO A 201 -20.62 -7.65 -13.92
N VAL A 202 -19.35 -7.33 -14.21
CA VAL A 202 -18.23 -8.26 -14.12
C VAL A 202 -17.92 -8.59 -12.66
N ALA A 203 -17.88 -7.58 -11.78
CA ALA A 203 -17.67 -7.78 -10.35
C ALA A 203 -18.73 -8.69 -9.73
N ARG A 204 -20.00 -8.49 -10.05
CA ARG A 204 -21.10 -9.36 -9.57
C ARG A 204 -20.95 -10.80 -10.04
N ARG A 205 -20.58 -11.00 -11.30
CA ARG A 205 -20.39 -12.33 -11.86
C ARG A 205 -19.18 -13.06 -11.24
N VAL A 206 -18.06 -12.36 -11.04
CA VAL A 206 -16.79 -12.98 -10.63
C VAL A 206 -16.69 -13.11 -9.10
N LEU A 207 -17.14 -12.10 -8.37
CA LEU A 207 -16.97 -12.00 -6.90
C LEU A 207 -18.25 -12.33 -6.12
N GLY A 208 -19.41 -12.37 -6.80
CA GLY A 208 -20.71 -12.54 -6.18
C GLY A 208 -21.30 -11.23 -5.63
N GLU A 209 -22.61 -11.25 -5.35
CA GLU A 209 -23.35 -10.06 -4.92
C GLU A 209 -23.02 -9.57 -3.50
N SER A 210 -22.50 -10.46 -2.64
CA SER A 210 -22.15 -10.15 -1.25
C SER A 210 -20.72 -9.62 -1.08
N HIS A 211 -19.93 -9.54 -2.13
CA HIS A 211 -18.56 -9.04 -2.04
C HIS A 211 -18.53 -7.52 -1.82
N GLY A 212 -17.57 -7.02 -1.03
CA GLY A 212 -17.47 -5.60 -0.69
C GLY A 212 -17.38 -4.63 -1.87
N LEU A 213 -16.89 -5.08 -3.04
CA LEU A 213 -16.86 -4.27 -4.27
C LEU A 213 -18.23 -4.20 -4.97
N THR A 214 -19.11 -5.17 -4.74
CA THR A 214 -20.45 -5.23 -5.36
C THR A 214 -21.52 -4.58 -4.51
N LEU A 215 -21.25 -4.35 -3.22
CA LEU A 215 -22.13 -3.70 -2.26
C LEU A 215 -22.00 -2.16 -2.22
N ARG A 216 -21.04 -1.60 -2.96
CA ARG A 216 -20.80 -0.16 -3.07
C ARG A 216 -21.54 0.41 -4.26
#